data_04c3e8603d3585356b03426f1e91cc3b
#
_entry.id   04c3e8603d3585356b03426f1e91cc3b
#
_cell.length_a   1.000
_cell.length_b   1.000
_cell.length_c   1.000
_cell.angle_alpha   90.00
_cell.angle_beta   90.00
_cell.angle_gamma   90.00
#
_symmetry.space_group_name_H-M   'P 1'
#
loop_
_entity.id
_entity.type
_entity.pdbx_description
1 polymer ?
#
loop_
_entity_poly.entity_id
_entity_poly.type
_entity_poly.pdbx_seq_one_letter_code
_entity_poly.pdbx_strand_id
1 'polypeptide(L)'
;MQKIRKAIIPAAGFGTRFLPATKAMPKEMLPIVDKPTIQYIAEEILESGIDQILIISGHAKRAIEDHFDSSPELESHLYEHGKISVLKEIRKISSIKIHYVRQQYMRGLGDAILCAKDFVDGEPFGVILGDDVVYHPEKPALKQLMEQYEQTGGTVIGCQCVAPERVSAYGIIAGKEINDKGLLKVDDMIEKPSISEAPSRVAALGRYVITPEVFEVLEQTAPGKGGEIQLPDALRVMAHAGNVYAYCFEGKRYDTGDKLGFLKATVEYALRRDDLGDDFHTYLKNLTKDW
;
A
#
# COMPACT_ATOMS: atom_id res chain seq x y z
N MET A 1 11.76 -11.31 19.18
CA MET A 1 11.96 -10.70 17.85
C MET A 1 11.93 -9.19 17.97
N GLN A 2 12.56 -8.49 17.04
CA GLN A 2 12.55 -7.03 17.02
C GLN A 2 11.14 -6.53 16.62
N LYS A 3 10.63 -5.53 17.34
CA LYS A 3 9.30 -4.96 17.08
C LYS A 3 9.34 -4.10 15.82
N ILE A 4 8.33 -4.23 14.95
CA ILE A 4 8.18 -3.38 13.78
C ILE A 4 7.64 -2.02 14.23
N ARG A 5 8.40 -0.95 14.00
CA ARG A 5 8.06 0.43 14.39
C ARG A 5 8.04 1.40 13.22
N LYS A 6 8.57 0.99 12.08
CA LYS A 6 8.78 1.80 10.88
C LYS A 6 7.98 1.25 9.71
N ALA A 7 7.42 2.12 8.91
CA ALA A 7 6.79 1.74 7.64
C ALA A 7 7.14 2.72 6.52
N ILE A 8 7.12 2.22 5.31
CA ILE A 8 7.48 2.95 4.09
C ILE A 8 6.29 2.96 3.14
N ILE A 9 6.01 4.13 2.57
CA ILE A 9 5.02 4.31 1.51
C ILE A 9 5.74 4.77 0.24
N PRO A 10 6.00 3.90 -0.74
CA PRO A 10 6.49 4.31 -2.06
C PRO A 10 5.42 5.09 -2.82
N ALA A 11 5.67 6.37 -3.09
CA ALA A 11 4.73 7.28 -3.74
C ALA A 11 5.38 8.12 -4.88
N ALA A 12 6.52 7.69 -5.42
CA ALA A 12 7.26 8.44 -6.43
C ALA A 12 6.68 8.34 -7.85
N GLY A 13 5.87 7.31 -8.17
CA GLY A 13 5.41 6.99 -9.53
C GLY A 13 4.58 8.09 -10.21
N PHE A 14 4.64 8.18 -11.55
CA PHE A 14 3.97 9.23 -12.36
C PHE A 14 2.43 9.16 -12.39
N GLY A 15 1.83 8.01 -12.09
CA GLY A 15 0.37 7.86 -12.13
C GLY A 15 -0.25 7.94 -13.53
N THR A 16 0.45 7.53 -14.57
CA THR A 16 0.06 7.69 -15.98
C THR A 16 -1.29 7.08 -16.34
N ARG A 17 -1.75 6.07 -15.60
CA ARG A 17 -3.06 5.42 -15.82
C ARG A 17 -4.24 6.37 -15.61
N PHE A 18 -4.06 7.42 -14.80
CA PHE A 18 -5.08 8.42 -14.45
C PHE A 18 -4.91 9.77 -15.15
N LEU A 19 -4.05 9.84 -16.17
CA LEU A 19 -4.00 11.05 -16.99
C LEU A 19 -5.38 11.29 -17.67
N PRO A 20 -5.83 12.55 -17.76
CA PRO A 20 -5.11 13.79 -17.45
C PRO A 20 -5.16 14.24 -15.98
N ALA A 21 -5.96 13.63 -15.09
CA ALA A 21 -6.11 14.06 -13.68
C ALA A 21 -4.77 14.14 -12.93
N THR A 22 -3.90 13.16 -13.15
CA THR A 22 -2.59 13.07 -12.49
C THR A 22 -1.48 13.92 -13.15
N LYS A 23 -1.83 14.79 -14.10
CA LYS A 23 -0.88 15.75 -14.67
C LYS A 23 -0.38 16.77 -13.62
N ALA A 24 -1.26 17.20 -12.74
CA ALA A 24 -0.97 18.22 -11.73
C ALA A 24 -1.19 17.72 -10.28
N MET A 25 -1.69 16.52 -10.10
CA MET A 25 -1.99 15.92 -8.80
C MET A 25 -1.40 14.53 -8.69
N PRO A 26 -0.72 14.18 -7.59
CA PRO A 26 -0.29 12.82 -7.33
C PRO A 26 -1.46 11.83 -7.38
N LYS A 27 -1.26 10.64 -7.96
CA LYS A 27 -2.31 9.59 -7.96
C LYS A 27 -2.74 9.21 -6.54
N GLU A 28 -1.84 9.30 -5.59
CA GLU A 28 -2.05 9.01 -4.19
C GLU A 28 -2.97 10.03 -3.49
N MET A 29 -3.16 11.20 -4.12
CA MET A 29 -4.08 12.25 -3.67
C MET A 29 -5.47 12.16 -4.32
N LEU A 30 -5.71 11.21 -5.20
CA LEU A 30 -7.07 10.95 -5.72
C LEU A 30 -7.97 10.52 -4.56
N PRO A 31 -9.13 11.21 -4.35
CA PRO A 31 -9.97 10.98 -3.18
C PRO A 31 -10.92 9.80 -3.36
N ILE A 32 -10.91 8.87 -2.43
CA ILE A 32 -12.00 7.90 -2.26
C ILE A 32 -13.07 8.61 -1.42
N VAL A 33 -14.15 9.04 -2.06
CA VAL A 33 -15.16 9.98 -1.55
C VAL A 33 -14.53 11.36 -1.30
N ASP A 34 -14.09 11.65 -0.10
CA ASP A 34 -13.52 12.94 0.34
C ASP A 34 -12.14 12.82 1.03
N LYS A 35 -11.62 11.58 1.13
CA LYS A 35 -10.34 11.28 1.76
C LYS A 35 -9.32 10.79 0.72
N PRO A 36 -8.13 11.40 0.60
CA PRO A 36 -7.08 10.94 -0.31
C PRO A 36 -6.67 9.49 -0.05
N THR A 37 -6.37 8.75 -1.11
CA THR A 37 -5.93 7.35 -1.02
C THR A 37 -4.77 7.15 -0.04
N ILE A 38 -3.78 8.06 -0.05
CA ILE A 38 -2.60 7.97 0.82
C ILE A 38 -2.95 8.10 2.30
N GLN A 39 -4.02 8.81 2.66
CA GLN A 39 -4.46 8.91 4.04
C GLN A 39 -5.00 7.58 4.57
N TYR A 40 -5.76 6.82 3.77
CA TYR A 40 -6.18 5.46 4.16
C TYR A 40 -4.98 4.56 4.45
N ILE A 41 -3.92 4.70 3.66
CA ILE A 41 -2.68 3.93 3.83
C ILE A 41 -1.94 4.35 5.11
N ALA A 42 -1.82 5.64 5.37
CA ALA A 42 -1.20 6.14 6.60
C ALA A 42 -2.00 5.72 7.85
N GLU A 43 -3.33 5.77 7.79
CA GLU A 43 -4.21 5.30 8.86
C GLU A 43 -4.04 3.80 9.10
N GLU A 44 -3.98 2.96 8.06
CA GLU A 44 -3.71 1.52 8.18
C GLU A 44 -2.40 1.24 8.93
N ILE A 45 -1.34 2.02 8.64
CA ILE A 45 -0.04 1.90 9.32
C ILE A 45 -0.17 2.23 10.81
N LEU A 46 -0.83 3.34 11.14
CA LEU A 46 -1.02 3.76 12.54
C LEU A 46 -1.87 2.75 13.32
N GLU A 47 -2.97 2.27 12.74
CA GLU A 47 -3.86 1.27 13.33
C GLU A 47 -3.15 -0.09 13.50
N SER A 48 -2.12 -0.36 12.71
CA SER A 48 -1.25 -1.53 12.88
C SER A 48 -0.28 -1.39 14.07
N GLY A 49 -0.19 -0.20 14.67
CA GLY A 49 0.66 0.10 15.83
C GLY A 49 2.08 0.56 15.47
N ILE A 50 2.27 1.06 14.26
CA ILE A 50 3.51 1.68 13.76
C ILE A 50 3.39 3.19 13.92
N ASP A 51 4.44 3.83 14.43
CA ASP A 51 4.47 5.25 14.77
C ASP A 51 5.46 6.10 13.94
N GLN A 52 6.23 5.47 13.05
CA GLN A 52 7.21 6.13 12.19
C GLN A 52 6.94 5.79 10.73
N ILE A 53 6.52 6.78 9.96
CA ILE A 53 6.19 6.61 8.55
C ILE A 53 7.18 7.38 7.70
N LEU A 54 7.74 6.75 6.67
CA LEU A 54 8.51 7.39 5.62
C LEU A 54 7.75 7.34 4.29
N ILE A 55 7.48 8.48 3.70
CA ILE A 55 6.97 8.55 2.33
C ILE A 55 8.13 8.78 1.37
N ILE A 56 8.30 7.86 0.42
CA ILE A 56 9.27 8.01 -0.66
C ILE A 56 8.58 8.76 -1.79
N SER A 57 8.82 10.08 -1.83
CA SER A 57 8.20 10.98 -2.79
C SER A 57 9.04 11.12 -4.07
N GLY A 58 8.45 11.74 -5.10
CA GLY A 58 9.11 12.06 -6.36
C GLY A 58 8.92 13.51 -6.76
N HIS A 59 9.25 13.83 -8.01
CA HIS A 59 8.96 15.14 -8.57
C HIS A 59 7.44 15.39 -8.62
N ALA A 60 7.01 16.63 -8.33
CA ALA A 60 5.61 17.08 -8.36
C ALA A 60 4.68 16.35 -7.36
N LYS A 61 5.20 15.92 -6.20
CA LYS A 61 4.44 15.23 -5.14
C LYS A 61 4.13 16.13 -3.92
N ARG A 62 4.37 17.44 -4.00
CA ARG A 62 4.21 18.39 -2.90
C ARG A 62 2.83 18.34 -2.24
N ALA A 63 1.76 18.08 -3.00
CA ALA A 63 0.41 17.95 -2.45
C ALA A 63 0.28 16.84 -1.39
N ILE A 64 1.16 15.83 -1.39
CA ILE A 64 1.21 14.81 -0.34
C ILE A 64 1.78 15.41 0.95
N GLU A 65 2.84 16.23 0.84
CA GLU A 65 3.46 16.91 1.96
C GLU A 65 2.47 17.91 2.58
N ASP A 66 1.89 18.77 1.74
CA ASP A 66 0.90 19.78 2.14
C ASP A 66 -0.34 19.15 2.82
N HIS A 67 -0.73 17.92 2.46
CA HIS A 67 -1.88 17.23 3.05
C HIS A 67 -1.67 16.81 4.52
N PHE A 68 -0.45 16.42 4.87
CA PHE A 68 -0.12 15.99 6.22
C PHE A 68 0.46 17.13 7.08
N ASP A 69 0.80 18.27 6.49
CA ASP A 69 1.28 19.43 7.22
C ASP A 69 0.13 20.21 7.90
N SER A 70 0.47 20.96 8.94
CA SER A 70 -0.49 21.86 9.58
C SER A 70 -0.86 23.02 8.65
N SER A 71 -2.12 23.45 8.71
CA SER A 71 -2.63 24.62 7.98
C SER A 71 -3.27 25.61 8.95
N PRO A 72 -2.47 26.46 9.63
CA PRO A 72 -2.95 27.37 10.67
C PRO A 72 -4.06 28.31 10.21
N GLU A 73 -4.01 28.79 8.97
CA GLU A 73 -5.02 29.66 8.38
C GLU A 73 -6.37 28.94 8.22
N LEU A 74 -6.35 27.70 7.68
CA LEU A 74 -7.54 26.87 7.56
C LEU A 74 -8.10 26.50 8.94
N GLU A 75 -7.24 26.14 9.88
CA GLU A 75 -7.64 25.81 11.25
C GLU A 75 -8.32 26.99 11.97
N SER A 76 -7.77 28.21 11.84
CA SER A 76 -8.39 29.44 12.38
C SER A 76 -9.74 29.71 11.74
N HIS A 77 -9.83 29.60 10.43
CA HIS A 77 -11.09 29.75 9.70
C HIS A 77 -12.16 28.75 10.18
N LEU A 78 -11.81 27.47 10.32
CA LEU A 78 -12.74 26.45 10.80
C LEU A 78 -13.20 26.72 12.25
N TYR A 79 -12.29 27.17 13.10
CA TYR A 79 -12.61 27.55 14.49
C TYR A 79 -13.57 28.72 14.57
N GLU A 80 -13.29 29.81 13.85
CA GLU A 80 -14.10 31.04 13.80
C GLU A 80 -15.52 30.75 13.29
N HIS A 81 -15.69 29.79 12.38
CA HIS A 81 -16.99 29.40 11.82
C HIS A 81 -17.67 28.24 12.57
N GLY A 82 -17.15 27.83 13.73
CA GLY A 82 -17.75 26.79 14.58
C GLY A 82 -17.69 25.37 13.99
N LYS A 83 -16.87 25.13 12.94
CA LYS A 83 -16.71 23.81 12.30
C LYS A 83 -15.76 22.90 13.08
N ILE A 84 -16.08 22.67 14.35
CA ILE A 84 -15.17 22.03 15.31
C ILE A 84 -14.92 20.55 14.99
N SER A 85 -15.88 19.82 14.42
CA SER A 85 -15.69 18.41 14.02
C SER A 85 -14.66 18.29 12.91
N VAL A 86 -14.77 19.10 11.87
CA VAL A 86 -13.82 19.15 10.74
C VAL A 86 -12.44 19.59 11.22
N LEU A 87 -12.37 20.60 12.10
CA LEU A 87 -11.10 21.05 12.69
C LEU A 87 -10.38 19.93 13.43
N LYS A 88 -11.11 19.11 14.21
CA LYS A 88 -10.52 17.96 14.92
C LYS A 88 -9.96 16.93 13.94
N GLU A 89 -10.66 16.68 12.84
CA GLU A 89 -10.21 15.76 11.80
C GLU A 89 -8.92 16.27 11.13
N ILE A 90 -8.88 17.53 10.70
CA ILE A 90 -7.68 18.14 10.09
C ILE A 90 -6.49 18.07 11.06
N ARG A 91 -6.67 18.42 12.33
CA ARG A 91 -5.60 18.32 13.33
C ARG A 91 -5.12 16.90 13.58
N LYS A 92 -6.02 15.92 13.51
CA LYS A 92 -5.65 14.50 13.61
C LYS A 92 -4.72 14.09 12.44
N ILE A 93 -5.03 14.51 11.21
CA ILE A 93 -4.21 14.26 10.02
C ILE A 93 -2.83 14.89 10.21
N SER A 94 -2.76 16.17 10.57
CA SER A 94 -1.51 16.91 10.76
C SER A 94 -0.67 16.44 11.97
N SER A 95 -1.25 15.62 12.86
CA SER A 95 -0.53 15.04 13.99
C SER A 95 0.27 13.77 13.63
N ILE A 96 0.08 13.22 12.44
CA ILE A 96 0.78 12.04 11.97
C ILE A 96 2.25 12.39 11.71
N LYS A 97 3.18 11.67 12.36
CA LYS A 97 4.61 11.90 12.17
C LYS A 97 5.09 11.22 10.89
N ILE A 98 5.33 12.03 9.86
CA ILE A 98 5.78 11.55 8.55
C ILE A 98 7.16 12.14 8.25
N HIS A 99 8.04 11.28 7.75
CA HIS A 99 9.32 11.65 7.16
C HIS A 99 9.20 11.56 5.65
N TYR A 100 9.97 12.37 4.93
CA TYR A 100 9.99 12.38 3.47
C TYR A 100 11.40 12.17 2.95
N VAL A 101 11.54 11.29 1.98
CA VAL A 101 12.76 11.16 1.17
C VAL A 101 12.38 11.19 -0.30
N ARG A 102 13.22 11.77 -1.14
CA ARG A 102 12.94 11.87 -2.57
C ARG A 102 13.70 10.80 -3.33
N GLN A 103 12.99 9.97 -4.09
CA GLN A 103 13.58 9.15 -5.14
C GLN A 103 13.95 10.07 -6.31
N GLN A 104 15.23 10.31 -6.52
CA GLN A 104 15.71 11.25 -7.55
C GLN A 104 15.50 10.72 -8.98
N TYR A 105 15.67 9.42 -9.16
CA TYR A 105 15.52 8.73 -10.43
C TYR A 105 14.51 7.60 -10.26
N MET A 106 13.53 7.53 -11.15
CA MET A 106 12.48 6.51 -11.09
C MET A 106 12.99 5.19 -11.69
N ARG A 107 13.75 4.44 -10.92
CA ARG A 107 14.36 3.17 -11.31
C ARG A 107 13.65 1.95 -10.73
N GLY A 108 12.37 2.07 -10.45
CA GLY A 108 11.54 0.95 -9.96
C GLY A 108 11.29 0.94 -8.46
N LEU A 109 10.50 -0.04 -8.01
CA LEU A 109 10.09 -0.17 -6.62
C LEU A 109 11.25 -0.55 -5.69
N GLY A 110 12.15 -1.42 -6.14
CA GLY A 110 13.34 -1.79 -5.36
C GLY A 110 14.26 -0.60 -5.10
N ASP A 111 14.48 0.26 -6.11
CA ASP A 111 15.23 1.50 -5.95
C ASP A 111 14.54 2.49 -5.00
N ALA A 112 13.20 2.56 -5.02
CA ALA A 112 12.46 3.34 -4.04
C ALA A 112 12.72 2.83 -2.61
N ILE A 113 12.65 1.52 -2.39
CA ILE A 113 12.94 0.91 -1.08
C ILE A 113 14.38 1.22 -0.64
N LEU A 114 15.37 1.17 -1.54
CA LEU A 114 16.76 1.53 -1.24
C LEU A 114 16.89 2.96 -0.68
N CYS A 115 16.07 3.91 -1.11
CA CYS A 115 16.07 5.27 -0.56
C CYS A 115 15.72 5.33 0.93
N ALA A 116 15.17 4.26 1.50
CA ALA A 116 14.77 4.19 2.89
C ALA A 116 15.81 3.53 3.80
N LYS A 117 16.95 3.08 3.29
CA LYS A 117 17.95 2.30 4.02
C LYS A 117 18.37 2.98 5.34
N ASP A 118 18.74 4.26 5.29
CA ASP A 118 19.18 5.01 6.47
C ASP A 118 18.04 5.25 7.47
N PHE A 119 16.80 5.44 7.00
CA PHE A 119 15.65 5.56 7.89
C PHE A 119 15.32 4.25 8.61
N VAL A 120 15.42 3.13 7.90
CA VAL A 120 15.15 1.79 8.44
C VAL A 120 16.18 1.39 9.50
N ASP A 121 17.45 1.73 9.28
CA ASP A 121 18.55 1.56 10.27
C ASP A 121 18.62 0.12 10.83
N GLY A 122 18.61 -0.86 9.94
CA GLY A 122 18.74 -2.28 10.31
C GLY A 122 17.54 -2.90 11.04
N GLU A 123 16.40 -2.22 11.13
CA GLU A 123 15.20 -2.76 11.75
C GLU A 123 14.26 -3.43 10.69
N PRO A 124 13.40 -4.39 11.10
CA PRO A 124 12.30 -4.85 10.23
C PRO A 124 11.26 -3.74 10.06
N PHE A 125 10.68 -3.65 8.89
CA PHE A 125 9.78 -2.55 8.53
C PHE A 125 8.60 -3.01 7.69
N GLY A 126 7.49 -2.24 7.78
CA GLY A 126 6.34 -2.40 6.91
C GLY A 126 6.51 -1.67 5.58
N VAL A 127 5.92 -2.18 4.51
CA VAL A 127 5.77 -1.48 3.23
C VAL A 127 4.33 -1.57 2.78
N ILE A 128 3.71 -0.43 2.44
CA ILE A 128 2.40 -0.39 1.79
C ILE A 128 2.52 0.43 0.52
N LEU A 129 2.08 -0.14 -0.61
CA LEU A 129 2.06 0.58 -1.88
C LEU A 129 0.98 1.66 -1.88
N GLY A 130 1.30 2.83 -2.43
CA GLY A 130 0.49 4.05 -2.38
C GLY A 130 -0.82 4.03 -3.18
N ASP A 131 -1.12 2.95 -3.88
CA ASP A 131 -2.30 2.76 -4.72
C ASP A 131 -3.04 1.45 -4.45
N ASP A 132 -2.89 0.91 -3.26
CA ASP A 132 -3.51 -0.34 -2.86
C ASP A 132 -4.20 -0.17 -1.50
N VAL A 133 -5.53 -0.18 -1.44
CA VAL A 133 -6.31 0.02 -0.22
C VAL A 133 -7.00 -1.26 0.18
N VAL A 134 -6.91 -1.63 1.46
CA VAL A 134 -7.61 -2.78 2.01
C VAL A 134 -8.59 -2.33 3.09
N TYR A 135 -9.82 -2.77 2.98
CA TYR A 135 -10.82 -2.61 4.01
C TYR A 135 -10.95 -3.89 4.83
N HIS A 136 -10.79 -3.78 6.13
CA HIS A 136 -11.15 -4.80 7.12
C HIS A 136 -11.77 -4.12 8.34
N PRO A 137 -12.89 -4.62 8.88
CA PRO A 137 -13.61 -3.92 9.96
C PRO A 137 -12.87 -3.93 11.30
N GLU A 138 -11.99 -4.90 11.55
CA GLU A 138 -11.40 -5.12 12.87
C GLU A 138 -9.88 -5.04 12.87
N LYS A 139 -9.20 -5.59 11.86
CA LYS A 139 -7.75 -5.78 11.87
C LYS A 139 -7.12 -5.36 10.55
N PRO A 140 -6.31 -4.30 10.50
CA PRO A 140 -5.60 -3.89 9.29
C PRO A 140 -4.77 -5.01 8.66
N ALA A 141 -4.67 -5.03 7.33
CA ALA A 141 -3.92 -6.08 6.64
C ALA A 141 -2.43 -6.08 7.03
N LEU A 142 -1.81 -4.91 7.17
CA LEU A 142 -0.42 -4.82 7.64
C LEU A 142 -0.26 -5.43 9.04
N LYS A 143 -1.22 -5.22 9.96
CA LYS A 143 -1.19 -5.82 11.31
C LYS A 143 -1.23 -7.34 11.25
N GLN A 144 -2.01 -7.91 10.34
CA GLN A 144 -2.06 -9.36 10.14
C GLN A 144 -0.69 -9.91 9.71
N LEU A 145 0.01 -9.22 8.81
CA LEU A 145 1.36 -9.60 8.38
C LEU A 145 2.39 -9.48 9.52
N MET A 146 2.29 -8.44 10.34
CA MET A 146 3.16 -8.25 11.50
C MET A 146 3.06 -9.42 12.49
N GLU A 147 1.85 -9.93 12.72
CA GLU A 147 1.64 -11.12 13.56
C GLU A 147 2.29 -12.37 12.97
N GLN A 148 2.34 -12.51 11.64
CA GLN A 148 3.06 -13.62 10.99
C GLN A 148 4.57 -13.43 11.09
N TYR A 149 5.07 -12.20 10.98
CA TYR A 149 6.47 -11.89 11.23
C TYR A 149 6.87 -12.27 12.67
N GLU A 150 6.06 -11.96 13.67
CA GLU A 150 6.30 -12.34 15.07
C GLU A 150 6.38 -13.85 15.28
N GLN A 151 5.79 -14.66 14.40
CA GLN A 151 5.87 -16.12 14.47
C GLN A 151 7.07 -16.70 13.71
N THR A 152 7.41 -16.08 12.56
CA THR A 152 8.39 -16.65 11.61
C THR A 152 9.78 -16.03 11.69
N GLY A 153 9.86 -14.75 12.09
CA GLY A 153 11.09 -13.95 12.07
C GLY A 153 11.60 -13.57 10.67
N GLY A 154 10.92 -14.01 9.62
CA GLY A 154 11.29 -13.75 8.23
C GLY A 154 10.43 -12.70 7.54
N THR A 155 10.82 -12.29 6.35
CA THR A 155 10.02 -11.40 5.49
C THR A 155 8.65 -12.02 5.20
N VAL A 156 7.57 -11.24 5.32
CA VAL A 156 6.19 -11.67 5.06
C VAL A 156 5.59 -10.83 3.94
N ILE A 157 5.15 -11.51 2.87
CA ILE A 157 4.48 -10.91 1.72
C ILE A 157 2.97 -11.06 1.90
N GLY A 158 2.22 -9.96 1.86
CA GLY A 158 0.77 -10.00 1.81
C GLY A 158 0.28 -10.50 0.45
N CYS A 159 -0.60 -11.49 0.45
CA CYS A 159 -1.11 -12.09 -0.77
C CYS A 159 -2.60 -12.39 -0.70
N GLN A 160 -3.22 -12.60 -1.85
CA GLN A 160 -4.56 -13.17 -2.03
C GLN A 160 -4.62 -13.99 -3.34
N CYS A 161 -5.58 -14.91 -3.43
CA CYS A 161 -5.85 -15.59 -4.69
C CYS A 161 -6.53 -14.63 -5.68
N VAL A 162 -5.99 -14.58 -6.90
CA VAL A 162 -6.57 -13.78 -8.00
C VAL A 162 -7.19 -14.68 -9.07
N ALA A 163 -8.06 -14.10 -9.88
CA ALA A 163 -8.60 -14.78 -11.04
C ALA A 163 -7.49 -15.12 -12.06
N PRO A 164 -7.58 -16.24 -12.80
CA PRO A 164 -6.51 -16.68 -13.71
C PRO A 164 -6.05 -15.62 -14.70
N GLU A 165 -6.97 -14.83 -15.24
CA GLU A 165 -6.72 -13.75 -16.19
C GLU A 165 -5.98 -12.54 -15.58
N ARG A 166 -5.89 -12.49 -14.26
CA ARG A 166 -5.23 -11.39 -13.53
C ARG A 166 -3.80 -11.71 -13.11
N VAL A 167 -3.32 -12.95 -13.28
CA VAL A 167 -1.97 -13.35 -12.83
C VAL A 167 -0.87 -12.51 -13.48
N SER A 168 -1.04 -12.12 -14.74
CA SER A 168 -0.08 -11.29 -15.49
C SER A 168 0.03 -9.84 -15.01
N ALA A 169 -0.77 -9.43 -14.03
CA ALA A 169 -0.71 -8.10 -13.44
C ALA A 169 0.17 -8.02 -12.17
N TYR A 170 0.53 -9.16 -11.57
CA TYR A 170 1.15 -9.25 -10.25
C TYR A 170 2.37 -10.18 -10.22
N GLY A 171 3.18 -10.05 -9.18
CA GLY A 171 4.13 -11.10 -8.81
C GLY A 171 3.37 -12.32 -8.27
N ILE A 172 3.59 -13.49 -8.84
CA ILE A 172 2.92 -14.73 -8.47
C ILE A 172 3.86 -15.60 -7.64
N ILE A 173 3.36 -16.05 -6.50
CA ILE A 173 4.11 -16.78 -5.48
C ILE A 173 3.98 -18.28 -5.72
N ALA A 174 5.11 -18.98 -5.71
CA ALA A 174 5.19 -20.41 -5.54
C ALA A 174 5.61 -20.72 -4.10
N GLY A 175 4.90 -21.58 -3.42
CA GLY A 175 5.22 -21.90 -2.04
C GLY A 175 4.36 -23.03 -1.49
N LYS A 176 4.70 -23.50 -0.28
CA LYS A 176 3.99 -24.55 0.43
C LYS A 176 3.31 -23.99 1.65
N GLU A 177 2.06 -24.35 1.85
CA GLU A 177 1.31 -24.00 3.04
C GLU A 177 1.94 -24.63 4.28
N ILE A 178 2.12 -23.80 5.33
CA ILE A 178 2.73 -24.22 6.60
C ILE A 178 1.64 -24.53 7.64
N ASN A 179 0.52 -23.81 7.54
CA ASN A 179 -0.60 -23.98 8.45
C ASN A 179 -1.93 -23.73 7.72
N ASP A 180 -3.03 -24.23 8.33
CA ASP A 180 -4.40 -24.06 7.81
C ASP A 180 -4.94 -22.62 7.87
N LYS A 181 -4.06 -21.65 8.17
CA LYS A 181 -4.42 -20.21 8.33
C LYS A 181 -3.90 -19.33 7.19
N GLY A 182 -3.50 -19.93 6.07
CA GLY A 182 -3.08 -19.18 4.87
C GLY A 182 -1.65 -18.64 4.93
N LEU A 183 -0.79 -19.18 5.80
CA LEU A 183 0.65 -18.89 5.82
C LEU A 183 1.39 -19.88 4.93
N LEU A 184 2.16 -19.38 3.96
CA LEU A 184 2.96 -20.17 3.04
C LEU A 184 4.45 -19.89 3.26
N LYS A 185 5.30 -20.92 3.13
CA LYS A 185 6.73 -20.78 2.89
C LYS A 185 6.94 -20.54 1.41
N VAL A 186 7.59 -19.44 1.05
CA VAL A 186 7.82 -19.08 -0.35
C VAL A 186 9.05 -19.85 -0.87
N ASP A 187 8.86 -20.60 -1.94
CA ASP A 187 9.93 -21.32 -2.65
C ASP A 187 10.46 -20.46 -3.82
N ASP A 188 9.56 -19.77 -4.54
CA ASP A 188 9.90 -18.92 -5.70
C ASP A 188 8.83 -17.84 -5.93
N MET A 189 9.16 -16.84 -6.75
CA MET A 189 8.26 -15.75 -7.14
C MET A 189 8.55 -15.31 -8.55
N ILE A 190 7.50 -15.14 -9.39
CA ILE A 190 7.64 -14.72 -10.78
C ILE A 190 6.84 -13.43 -11.00
N GLU A 191 7.53 -12.37 -11.43
CA GLU A 191 6.89 -11.08 -11.70
C GLU A 191 6.17 -11.12 -13.05
N LYS A 192 4.86 -10.86 -13.00
CA LYS A 192 3.97 -10.75 -14.17
C LYS A 192 4.14 -11.90 -15.18
N PRO A 193 4.00 -13.17 -14.75
CA PRO A 193 4.09 -14.31 -15.66
C PRO A 193 2.93 -14.33 -16.66
N SER A 194 3.09 -15.03 -17.76
CA SER A 194 1.94 -15.43 -18.57
C SER A 194 1.06 -16.43 -17.78
N ILE A 195 -0.19 -16.62 -18.21
CA ILE A 195 -1.12 -17.56 -17.54
C ILE A 195 -0.54 -18.98 -17.50
N SER A 196 0.17 -19.38 -18.55
CA SER A 196 0.80 -20.72 -18.67
C SER A 196 2.07 -20.87 -17.82
N GLU A 197 2.75 -19.79 -17.46
CA GLU A 197 3.98 -19.79 -16.67
C GLU A 197 3.72 -19.52 -15.18
N ALA A 198 2.52 -19.08 -14.82
CA ALA A 198 2.17 -18.77 -13.44
C ALA A 198 2.20 -20.05 -12.58
N PRO A 199 3.05 -20.10 -11.52
CA PRO A 199 3.17 -21.29 -10.68
C PRO A 199 1.95 -21.56 -9.81
N SER A 200 1.15 -20.52 -9.59
CA SER A 200 -0.07 -20.53 -8.78
C SER A 200 -1.00 -19.38 -9.17
N ARG A 201 -2.00 -19.13 -8.34
CA ARG A 201 -2.84 -17.92 -8.41
C ARG A 201 -2.68 -17.02 -7.18
N VAL A 202 -1.67 -17.28 -6.35
CA VAL A 202 -1.37 -16.49 -5.15
C VAL A 202 -0.55 -15.28 -5.56
N ALA A 203 -1.18 -14.12 -5.58
CA ALA A 203 -0.57 -12.87 -6.00
C ALA A 203 -0.04 -12.06 -4.82
N ALA A 204 1.18 -11.54 -4.93
CA ALA A 204 1.72 -10.56 -4.00
C ALA A 204 0.99 -9.22 -4.17
N LEU A 205 0.48 -8.69 -3.07
CA LEU A 205 -0.40 -7.53 -3.08
C LEU A 205 0.08 -6.48 -2.07
N GLY A 206 0.68 -5.44 -2.54
CA GLY A 206 0.95 -4.14 -1.96
C GLY A 206 1.29 -3.98 -0.47
N ARG A 207 1.33 -5.04 0.32
CA ARG A 207 1.68 -5.06 1.74
C ARG A 207 2.79 -6.04 2.00
N TYR A 208 3.80 -5.57 2.73
CA TYR A 208 4.96 -6.38 3.08
C TYR A 208 5.43 -6.04 4.49
N VAL A 209 5.92 -7.03 5.20
CA VAL A 209 6.85 -6.87 6.32
C VAL A 209 8.20 -7.40 5.85
N ILE A 210 9.19 -6.55 5.80
CA ILE A 210 10.49 -6.87 5.18
C ILE A 210 11.59 -6.78 6.24
N THR A 211 12.47 -7.76 6.22
CA THR A 211 13.68 -7.78 7.05
C THR A 211 14.80 -6.98 6.37
N PRO A 212 15.74 -6.39 7.16
CA PRO A 212 16.72 -5.43 6.63
C PRO A 212 17.72 -6.03 5.62
N GLU A 213 17.87 -7.35 5.57
CA GLU A 213 18.71 -8.05 4.58
C GLU A 213 18.32 -7.73 3.13
N VAL A 214 17.10 -7.26 2.91
CA VAL A 214 16.64 -6.82 1.58
C VAL A 214 17.54 -5.75 0.97
N PHE A 215 18.13 -4.87 1.77
CA PHE A 215 18.99 -3.80 1.27
C PHE A 215 20.26 -4.33 0.62
N GLU A 216 20.89 -5.33 1.20
CA GLU A 216 22.10 -5.98 0.64
C GLU A 216 21.76 -6.66 -0.69
N VAL A 217 20.59 -7.30 -0.77
CA VAL A 217 20.13 -7.96 -2.01
C VAL A 217 19.80 -6.92 -3.08
N LEU A 218 19.09 -5.85 -2.72
CA LEU A 218 18.71 -4.80 -3.67
C LEU A 218 19.94 -4.05 -4.23
N GLU A 219 20.97 -3.82 -3.43
CA GLU A 219 22.23 -3.19 -3.87
C GLU A 219 22.96 -4.04 -4.94
N GLN A 220 22.76 -5.36 -4.93
CA GLN A 220 23.34 -6.30 -5.88
C GLN A 220 22.37 -6.67 -7.02
N THR A 221 21.10 -6.26 -6.93
CA THR A 221 20.10 -6.58 -7.96
C THR A 221 20.34 -5.78 -9.22
N ALA A 222 20.62 -6.46 -10.32
CA ALA A 222 20.74 -5.82 -11.62
C ALA A 222 19.39 -5.27 -12.10
N PRO A 223 19.35 -4.15 -12.84
CA PRO A 223 18.13 -3.67 -13.45
C PRO A 223 17.50 -4.73 -14.37
N GLY A 224 16.22 -5.02 -14.14
CA GLY A 224 15.45 -5.99 -14.91
C GLY A 224 14.68 -5.35 -16.07
N LYS A 225 13.46 -5.81 -16.33
CA LYS A 225 12.59 -5.32 -17.40
C LYS A 225 12.35 -3.81 -17.28
N GLY A 226 12.62 -3.08 -18.36
CA GLY A 226 12.47 -1.61 -18.39
C GLY A 226 13.63 -0.83 -17.74
N GLY A 227 14.71 -1.48 -17.34
CA GLY A 227 15.82 -0.84 -16.62
C GLY A 227 15.52 -0.55 -15.15
N GLU A 228 14.51 -1.19 -14.59
CA GLU A 228 14.05 -0.98 -13.21
C GLU A 228 14.62 -2.03 -12.25
N ILE A 229 14.96 -1.61 -11.04
CA ILE A 229 15.24 -2.51 -9.91
C ILE A 229 13.91 -2.90 -9.29
N GLN A 230 13.54 -4.17 -9.45
CA GLN A 230 12.25 -4.69 -9.02
C GLN A 230 12.35 -5.30 -7.61
N LEU A 231 11.43 -4.92 -6.70
CA LEU A 231 11.34 -5.53 -5.37
C LEU A 231 11.08 -7.05 -5.45
N PRO A 232 10.20 -7.56 -6.32
CA PRO A 232 9.98 -9.00 -6.47
C PRO A 232 11.24 -9.80 -6.79
N ASP A 233 12.19 -9.26 -7.57
CA ASP A 233 13.44 -9.95 -7.88
C ASP A 233 14.31 -10.11 -6.62
N ALA A 234 14.39 -9.11 -5.77
CA ALA A 234 15.10 -9.19 -4.50
C ALA A 234 14.40 -10.16 -3.53
N LEU A 235 13.08 -10.11 -3.43
CA LEU A 235 12.31 -11.04 -2.60
C LEU A 235 12.47 -12.49 -3.06
N ARG A 236 12.60 -12.73 -4.36
CA ARG A 236 12.90 -14.05 -4.93
C ARG A 236 14.25 -14.57 -4.47
N VAL A 237 15.30 -13.74 -4.48
CA VAL A 237 16.64 -14.11 -3.98
C VAL A 237 16.57 -14.48 -2.49
N MET A 238 15.86 -13.65 -1.68
CA MET A 238 15.65 -13.92 -0.26
C MET A 238 14.83 -15.21 -0.02
N ALA A 239 13.85 -15.51 -0.88
CA ALA A 239 13.05 -16.75 -0.80
C ALA A 239 13.92 -17.99 -1.01
N HIS A 240 14.82 -17.96 -2.00
CA HIS A 240 15.78 -19.06 -2.22
C HIS A 240 16.76 -19.23 -1.04
N ALA A 241 17.05 -18.18 -0.29
CA ALA A 241 17.80 -18.27 0.98
C ALA A 241 16.95 -18.81 2.15
N GLY A 242 15.65 -19.01 1.94
CA GLY A 242 14.77 -19.69 2.88
C GLY A 242 14.14 -18.80 3.97
N ASN A 243 14.13 -17.48 3.84
CA ASN A 243 13.62 -16.58 4.88
C ASN A 243 12.45 -15.69 4.42
N VAL A 244 11.62 -16.18 3.48
CA VAL A 244 10.44 -15.47 2.99
C VAL A 244 9.20 -16.32 3.15
N TYR A 245 8.15 -15.66 3.61
CA TYR A 245 6.82 -16.21 3.81
C TYR A 245 5.80 -15.36 3.05
N ALA A 246 4.63 -15.93 2.77
CA ALA A 246 3.48 -15.21 2.24
C ALA A 246 2.26 -15.49 3.11
N TYR A 247 1.46 -14.47 3.35
CA TYR A 247 0.25 -14.62 4.15
C TYR A 247 -0.98 -14.14 3.38
N CYS A 248 -1.97 -15.03 3.24
CA CYS A 248 -3.25 -14.70 2.64
C CYS A 248 -4.09 -13.87 3.63
N PHE A 249 -3.89 -12.55 3.62
CA PHE A 249 -4.56 -11.66 4.53
C PHE A 249 -6.07 -11.58 4.26
N GLU A 250 -6.82 -11.36 5.33
CA GLU A 250 -8.25 -11.10 5.29
C GLU A 250 -8.54 -9.62 5.02
N GLY A 251 -9.63 -9.35 4.31
CA GLY A 251 -10.07 -8.01 3.97
C GLY A 251 -10.38 -7.85 2.48
N LYS A 252 -11.12 -6.80 2.17
CA LYS A 252 -11.46 -6.46 0.79
C LYS A 252 -10.48 -5.47 0.22
N ARG A 253 -9.70 -5.94 -0.75
CA ARG A 253 -8.69 -5.15 -1.45
C ARG A 253 -9.30 -4.36 -2.61
N TYR A 254 -8.84 -3.12 -2.79
CA TYR A 254 -9.13 -2.25 -3.92
C TYR A 254 -7.81 -1.80 -4.55
N ASP A 255 -7.61 -2.16 -5.82
CA ASP A 255 -6.52 -1.64 -6.66
C ASP A 255 -6.90 -0.23 -7.13
N THR A 256 -6.53 0.78 -6.35
CA THR A 256 -6.82 2.18 -6.67
C THR A 256 -5.85 2.74 -7.72
N GLY A 257 -4.87 1.96 -8.18
CA GLY A 257 -4.03 2.23 -9.34
C GLY A 257 -4.69 1.90 -10.69
N ASP A 258 -5.88 1.28 -10.67
CA ASP A 258 -6.72 0.98 -11.83
C ASP A 258 -8.05 1.76 -11.76
N LYS A 259 -8.54 2.25 -12.90
CA LYS A 259 -9.76 3.07 -12.96
C LYS A 259 -10.99 2.36 -12.41
N LEU A 260 -11.19 1.10 -12.78
CA LEU A 260 -12.33 0.32 -12.30
C LEU A 260 -12.20 0.00 -10.81
N GLY A 261 -11.00 -0.36 -10.35
CA GLY A 261 -10.70 -0.58 -8.94
C GLY A 261 -10.95 0.66 -8.09
N PHE A 262 -10.55 1.83 -8.58
CA PHE A 262 -10.80 3.12 -7.96
C PHE A 262 -12.30 3.45 -7.85
N LEU A 263 -13.08 3.23 -8.93
CA LEU A 263 -14.53 3.41 -8.90
C LEU A 263 -15.21 2.47 -7.91
N LYS A 264 -14.80 1.19 -7.87
CA LYS A 264 -15.31 0.22 -6.90
C LYS A 264 -15.03 0.65 -5.46
N ALA A 265 -13.80 1.11 -5.19
CA ALA A 265 -13.44 1.65 -3.90
C ALA A 265 -14.36 2.82 -3.52
N THR A 266 -14.49 3.83 -4.40
CA THR A 266 -15.32 5.02 -4.15
C THR A 266 -16.77 4.65 -3.85
N VAL A 267 -17.38 3.77 -4.65
CA VAL A 267 -18.77 3.32 -4.45
C VAL A 267 -18.93 2.61 -3.10
N GLU A 268 -18.07 1.65 -2.80
CA GLU A 268 -18.24 0.84 -1.60
C GLU A 268 -17.85 1.58 -0.32
N TYR A 269 -16.89 2.49 -0.37
CA TYR A 269 -16.60 3.37 0.77
C TYR A 269 -17.72 4.36 1.02
N ALA A 270 -18.33 4.93 -0.04
CA ALA A 270 -19.52 5.79 0.10
C ALA A 270 -20.69 5.05 0.76
N LEU A 271 -20.94 3.79 0.35
CA LEU A 271 -22.01 2.97 0.93
C LEU A 271 -21.80 2.60 2.41
N ARG A 272 -20.54 2.64 2.90
CA ARG A 272 -20.21 2.35 4.31
C ARG A 272 -20.29 3.57 5.22
N ARG A 273 -20.51 4.75 4.67
CA ARG A 273 -20.56 5.99 5.45
C ARG A 273 -21.95 6.20 6.04
N ASP A 274 -22.00 6.59 7.31
CA ASP A 274 -23.26 6.90 8.01
C ASP A 274 -23.97 8.14 7.43
N ASP A 275 -23.19 9.11 6.89
CA ASP A 275 -23.73 10.36 6.33
C ASP A 275 -24.18 10.28 4.86
N LEU A 276 -23.80 9.23 4.13
CA LEU A 276 -24.05 9.10 2.68
C LEU A 276 -24.70 7.75 2.29
N GLY A 277 -24.49 6.70 3.07
CA GLY A 277 -24.72 5.32 2.65
C GLY A 277 -26.15 5.05 2.22
N ASP A 278 -27.15 5.47 2.99
CA ASP A 278 -28.54 5.22 2.71
C ASP A 278 -29.06 5.97 1.47
N ASP A 279 -28.73 7.24 1.35
CA ASP A 279 -29.12 8.07 0.20
C ASP A 279 -28.43 7.57 -1.08
N PHE A 280 -27.13 7.25 -0.98
CA PHE A 280 -26.37 6.72 -2.12
C PHE A 280 -26.84 5.34 -2.56
N HIS A 281 -27.19 4.45 -1.61
CA HIS A 281 -27.80 3.16 -1.92
C HIS A 281 -29.13 3.32 -2.67
N THR A 282 -29.99 4.24 -2.21
CA THR A 282 -31.26 4.56 -2.88
C THR A 282 -31.04 5.10 -4.29
N TYR A 283 -30.07 6.00 -4.46
CA TYR A 283 -29.68 6.50 -5.79
C TYR A 283 -29.23 5.38 -6.71
N LEU A 284 -28.32 4.50 -6.26
CA LEU A 284 -27.82 3.39 -7.07
C LEU A 284 -28.92 2.40 -7.48
N LYS A 285 -29.85 2.07 -6.57
CA LYS A 285 -31.02 1.23 -6.90
C LYS A 285 -31.89 1.84 -8.01
N ASN A 286 -32.10 3.16 -7.95
CA ASN A 286 -32.88 3.84 -8.94
C ASN A 286 -32.16 3.92 -10.29
N LEU A 287 -30.85 4.18 -10.26
CA LEU A 287 -30.01 4.27 -11.46
C LEU A 287 -29.99 2.95 -12.26
N THR A 288 -30.02 1.80 -11.58
CA THR A 288 -29.89 0.48 -12.22
C THR A 288 -31.23 -0.23 -12.49
N LYS A 289 -32.38 0.42 -12.21
CA LYS A 289 -33.70 -0.19 -12.41
C LYS A 289 -34.01 -0.51 -13.86
N ASP A 290 -33.46 0.26 -14.78
CA ASP A 290 -33.78 0.16 -16.23
C ASP A 290 -32.63 -0.53 -17.01
N TRP A 291 -31.70 -1.21 -16.32
CA TRP A 291 -30.56 -1.93 -16.93
C TRP A 291 -30.87 -3.49 -16.97
#